data_7929a47d2e6f6857bba7baf70a6bfa24
#
_entry.id   7929a47d2e6f6857bba7baf70a6bfa24
#
_cell.length_a   1.000
_cell.length_b   1.000
_cell.length_c   1.000
_cell.angle_alpha   90.00
_cell.angle_beta   90.00
_cell.angle_gamma   90.00
#
_symmetry.space_group_name_H-M   'P 1'
#
loop_
_entity.id
_entity.type
_entity.pdbx_description
1 polymer ?
#
loop_
_entity_poly.entity_id
_entity_poly.type
_entity_poly.pdbx_seq_one_letter_code
_entity_poly.pdbx_strand_id
1 'polypeptide(L)'
;ILYAATQRAFSALEQAVVQIAHARQPPSLTVTTTSNFLTHWLVPRLADFTARFPAIDLRLHTSVERVDLHLGTVDAAIRYRETPEPDLYCTLLYEDRFIVVASPTLGLSRPEDLQRVTLFHVANRRVPADSPSWENWRRRYGPPTLNIDAGLTFSDETHALQAAVAGQGVVIASELLARDLLQRGVLSAPFSNALPGARYYLVTTEAAAQRADIINLREWLVGQMALGDGRHPAEE
;
A
#
# COMPACT_ATOMS: atom_id res chain seq x y z
N ILE A 1 -0.81 -37.46 13.86
CA ILE A 1 0.61 -37.57 13.43
C ILE A 1 0.68 -37.88 11.93
N LEU A 2 0.01 -38.92 11.40
CA LEU A 2 0.06 -39.30 9.99
C LEU A 2 -0.43 -38.19 9.06
N TYR A 3 -1.60 -37.58 9.34
CA TYR A 3 -2.18 -36.48 8.55
C TYR A 3 -1.23 -35.29 8.38
N ALA A 4 -0.60 -34.84 9.47
CA ALA A 4 0.35 -33.71 9.42
C ALA A 4 1.65 -34.06 8.67
N ALA A 5 2.08 -35.33 8.70
CA ALA A 5 3.22 -35.80 7.92
C ALA A 5 2.87 -35.88 6.42
N THR A 6 1.70 -36.37 6.07
CA THR A 6 1.22 -36.45 4.68
C THR A 6 1.03 -35.07 4.08
N GLN A 7 0.42 -34.13 4.79
CA GLN A 7 0.30 -32.74 4.32
C GLN A 7 1.66 -32.11 4.02
N ARG A 8 2.64 -32.28 4.92
CA ARG A 8 4.01 -31.75 4.67
C ARG A 8 4.67 -32.37 3.45
N ALA A 9 4.48 -33.70 3.24
CA ALA A 9 5.01 -34.39 2.08
C ALA A 9 4.38 -33.90 0.77
N PHE A 10 3.05 -33.70 0.72
CA PHE A 10 2.37 -33.16 -0.45
C PHE A 10 2.77 -31.71 -0.71
N SER A 11 2.87 -30.86 0.30
CA SER A 11 3.36 -29.50 0.15
C SER A 11 4.79 -29.45 -0.39
N ALA A 12 5.68 -30.35 0.07
CA ALA A 12 7.04 -30.45 -0.44
C ALA A 12 7.09 -30.90 -1.92
N LEU A 13 6.21 -31.82 -2.32
CA LEU A 13 6.07 -32.25 -3.71
C LEU A 13 5.53 -31.15 -4.61
N GLU A 14 4.50 -30.43 -4.17
CA GLU A 14 3.96 -29.27 -4.87
C GLU A 14 5.02 -28.20 -5.05
N GLN A 15 5.81 -27.91 -4.02
CA GLN A 15 6.95 -26.99 -4.08
C GLN A 15 8.00 -27.43 -5.10
N ALA A 16 8.36 -28.71 -5.11
CA ALA A 16 9.33 -29.24 -6.06
C ALA A 16 8.83 -29.13 -7.51
N VAL A 17 7.57 -29.40 -7.76
CA VAL A 17 6.93 -29.27 -9.08
C VAL A 17 6.92 -27.80 -9.52
N VAL A 18 6.57 -26.87 -8.63
CA VAL A 18 6.61 -25.42 -8.90
C VAL A 18 8.04 -24.97 -9.20
N GLN A 19 9.03 -25.40 -8.44
CA GLN A 19 10.45 -25.06 -8.69
C GLN A 19 10.93 -25.59 -10.03
N ILE A 20 10.57 -26.81 -10.42
CA ILE A 20 10.93 -27.39 -11.74
C ILE A 20 10.23 -26.63 -12.88
N ALA A 21 8.98 -26.22 -12.70
CA ALA A 21 8.25 -25.41 -13.67
C ALA A 21 8.89 -24.01 -13.84
N HIS A 22 9.28 -23.37 -12.73
CA HIS A 22 9.99 -22.08 -12.74
C HIS A 22 11.38 -22.19 -13.39
N ALA A 23 12.12 -23.29 -13.19
CA ALA A 23 13.44 -23.49 -13.82
C ALA A 23 13.39 -23.57 -15.35
N ARG A 24 12.23 -23.81 -15.96
CA ARG A 24 12.03 -23.90 -17.41
C ARG A 24 11.49 -22.60 -18.04
N GLN A 25 11.09 -21.61 -17.23
CA GLN A 25 10.63 -20.30 -17.71
C GLN A 25 11.77 -19.27 -17.59
N PRO A 26 11.77 -18.21 -18.43
CA PRO A 26 12.68 -17.10 -18.19
C PRO A 26 12.49 -16.58 -16.75
N PRO A 27 13.57 -16.16 -16.09
CA PRO A 27 13.50 -15.72 -14.70
C PRO A 27 12.45 -14.63 -14.55
N SER A 28 11.39 -14.93 -13.84
CA SER A 28 10.31 -13.98 -13.55
C SER A 28 10.42 -13.50 -12.10
N LEU A 29 10.15 -12.23 -11.89
CA LEU A 29 10.09 -11.62 -10.57
C LEU A 29 8.63 -11.47 -10.15
N THR A 30 8.17 -12.30 -9.23
CA THR A 30 6.80 -12.27 -8.73
C THR A 30 6.71 -11.45 -7.45
N VAL A 31 5.95 -10.36 -7.49
CA VAL A 31 5.77 -9.45 -6.38
C VAL A 31 4.29 -9.38 -5.99
N THR A 32 4.01 -9.52 -4.70
CA THR A 32 2.65 -9.33 -4.17
C THR A 32 2.54 -8.02 -3.38
N THR A 33 1.37 -7.39 -3.46
CA THR A 33 1.07 -6.17 -2.71
C THR A 33 -0.45 -6.03 -2.49
N THR A 34 -0.88 -4.97 -1.82
CA THR A 34 -2.31 -4.64 -1.73
C THR A 34 -2.81 -4.02 -3.04
N SER A 35 -4.10 -4.21 -3.32
CA SER A 35 -4.77 -3.60 -4.49
C SER A 35 -4.57 -2.09 -4.53
N ASN A 36 -4.71 -1.41 -3.39
CA ASN A 36 -4.56 0.04 -3.28
C ASN A 36 -3.16 0.52 -3.67
N PHE A 37 -2.12 -0.12 -3.12
CA PHE A 37 -0.74 0.23 -3.43
C PHE A 37 -0.43 -0.03 -4.90
N LEU A 38 -0.86 -1.17 -5.43
CA LEU A 38 -0.70 -1.49 -6.84
C LEU A 38 -1.34 -0.41 -7.72
N THR A 39 -2.62 -0.11 -7.49
CA THR A 39 -3.40 0.80 -8.34
C THR A 39 -2.89 2.23 -8.28
N HIS A 40 -2.68 2.76 -7.08
CA HIS A 40 -2.46 4.20 -6.91
C HIS A 40 -1.00 4.60 -6.93
N TRP A 41 -0.09 3.69 -6.55
CA TRP A 41 1.32 4.03 -6.48
C TRP A 41 2.18 3.30 -7.51
N LEU A 42 2.02 1.99 -7.65
CA LEU A 42 2.94 1.18 -8.46
C LEU A 42 2.63 1.27 -9.95
N VAL A 43 1.37 1.07 -10.35
CA VAL A 43 0.95 1.09 -11.78
C VAL A 43 1.37 2.36 -12.50
N PRO A 44 1.21 3.59 -11.95
CA PRO A 44 1.65 4.81 -12.62
C PRO A 44 3.15 4.87 -12.92
N ARG A 45 3.97 4.06 -12.22
CA ARG A 45 5.43 4.04 -12.29
C ARG A 45 6.02 2.86 -13.06
N LEU A 46 5.19 1.88 -13.45
CA LEU A 46 5.65 0.64 -14.10
C LEU A 46 6.37 0.89 -15.42
N ALA A 47 5.98 1.90 -16.20
CA ALA A 47 6.65 2.23 -17.44
C ALA A 47 8.12 2.61 -17.24
N ASP A 48 8.46 3.32 -16.16
CA ASP A 48 9.84 3.63 -15.79
C ASP A 48 10.62 2.38 -15.38
N PHE A 49 9.98 1.49 -14.58
CA PHE A 49 10.61 0.22 -14.19
C PHE A 49 10.94 -0.66 -15.39
N THR A 50 9.98 -0.88 -16.28
CA THR A 50 10.15 -1.74 -17.45
C THR A 50 11.16 -1.16 -18.45
N ALA A 51 11.24 0.16 -18.57
CA ALA A 51 12.25 0.82 -19.39
C ALA A 51 13.68 0.67 -18.83
N ARG A 52 13.83 0.71 -17.49
CA ARG A 52 15.16 0.54 -16.84
C ARG A 52 15.61 -0.90 -16.77
N PHE A 53 14.67 -1.85 -16.63
CA PHE A 53 14.96 -3.26 -16.41
C PHE A 53 14.23 -4.16 -17.42
N PRO A 54 14.48 -4.03 -18.73
CA PRO A 54 13.70 -4.72 -19.77
C PRO A 54 13.90 -6.26 -19.75
N ALA A 55 14.91 -6.75 -19.05
CA ALA A 55 15.18 -8.18 -18.89
C ALA A 55 14.40 -8.83 -17.74
N ILE A 56 13.72 -8.04 -16.90
CA ILE A 56 12.95 -8.55 -15.76
C ILE A 56 11.50 -8.78 -16.19
N ASP A 57 11.07 -10.05 -16.22
CA ASP A 57 9.63 -10.40 -16.36
C ASP A 57 8.93 -10.18 -15.01
N LEU A 58 8.40 -8.97 -14.79
CA LEU A 58 7.73 -8.59 -13.55
C LEU A 58 6.28 -9.09 -13.53
N ARG A 59 5.94 -9.91 -12.54
CA ARG A 59 4.60 -10.43 -12.28
C ARG A 59 4.05 -9.82 -10.99
N LEU A 60 2.89 -9.16 -11.10
CA LEU A 60 2.28 -8.45 -10.00
C LEU A 60 0.98 -9.16 -9.58
N HIS A 61 0.90 -9.50 -8.30
CA HIS A 61 -0.28 -10.10 -7.71
C HIS A 61 -0.81 -9.23 -6.57
N THR A 62 -2.12 -9.19 -6.42
CA THR A 62 -2.74 -8.55 -5.27
C THR A 62 -3.20 -9.59 -4.27
N SER A 63 -2.82 -9.41 -3.01
CA SER A 63 -3.31 -10.23 -1.91
C SER A 63 -3.37 -9.39 -0.63
N VAL A 64 -4.46 -9.53 0.10
CA VAL A 64 -4.59 -9.04 1.48
C VAL A 64 -4.13 -10.09 2.50
N GLU A 65 -3.97 -11.34 2.06
CA GLU A 65 -3.50 -12.43 2.89
C GLU A 65 -1.98 -12.44 2.98
N ARG A 66 -1.49 -12.97 4.09
CA ARG A 66 -0.06 -13.15 4.30
C ARG A 66 0.42 -14.33 3.47
N VAL A 67 1.10 -14.03 2.37
CA VAL A 67 1.77 -15.06 1.55
C VAL A 67 3.07 -15.45 2.24
N ASP A 68 3.31 -16.75 2.38
CA ASP A 68 4.59 -17.29 2.87
C ASP A 68 5.64 -17.21 1.76
N LEU A 69 6.61 -16.33 1.94
CA LEU A 69 7.70 -16.11 0.98
C LEU A 69 8.71 -17.27 0.92
N HIS A 70 8.74 -18.14 1.95
CA HIS A 70 9.62 -19.31 1.95
C HIS A 70 9.10 -20.43 1.02
N LEU A 71 7.84 -20.38 0.60
CA LEU A 71 7.27 -21.34 -0.35
C LEU A 71 7.75 -21.12 -1.80
N GLY A 72 8.42 -20.00 -2.10
CA GLY A 72 9.01 -19.72 -3.41
C GLY A 72 8.01 -19.42 -4.55
N THR A 73 6.72 -19.26 -4.24
CA THR A 73 5.69 -18.87 -5.22
C THR A 73 5.65 -17.37 -5.47
N VAL A 74 6.19 -16.59 -4.53
CA VAL A 74 6.33 -15.14 -4.56
C VAL A 74 7.74 -14.80 -4.11
N ASP A 75 8.42 -13.93 -4.86
CA ASP A 75 9.81 -13.55 -4.58
C ASP A 75 9.92 -12.42 -3.57
N ALA A 76 8.98 -11.48 -3.63
CA ALA A 76 8.92 -10.34 -2.73
C ALA A 76 7.49 -9.87 -2.47
N ALA A 77 7.29 -9.16 -1.37
CA ALA A 77 6.01 -8.56 -1.03
C ALA A 77 6.18 -7.10 -0.60
N ILE A 78 5.26 -6.23 -1.00
CA ILE A 78 5.15 -4.90 -0.42
C ILE A 78 4.06 -4.93 0.63
N ARG A 79 4.45 -4.71 1.89
CA ARG A 79 3.60 -4.86 3.07
C ARG A 79 3.39 -3.54 3.78
N TYR A 80 2.17 -3.31 4.26
CA TYR A 80 1.82 -2.20 5.13
C TYR A 80 1.74 -2.66 6.57
N ARG A 81 2.68 -2.22 7.44
CA ARG A 81 2.84 -2.72 8.81
C ARG A 81 3.45 -1.68 9.74
N GLU A 82 3.24 -1.83 11.04
CA GLU A 82 3.89 -1.01 12.07
C GLU A 82 5.37 -1.34 12.22
N THR A 83 5.69 -2.62 12.20
CA THR A 83 7.05 -3.15 12.45
C THR A 83 7.46 -4.12 11.35
N PRO A 84 8.77 -4.24 11.06
CA PRO A 84 9.26 -5.23 10.12
C PRO A 84 8.98 -6.68 10.57
N GLU A 85 9.02 -7.61 9.65
CA GLU A 85 8.88 -9.05 9.93
C GLU A 85 10.22 -9.62 10.39
N PRO A 86 10.30 -10.24 11.59
CA PRO A 86 11.60 -10.61 12.19
C PRO A 86 12.37 -11.68 11.41
N ASP A 87 11.66 -12.57 10.69
CA ASP A 87 12.26 -13.70 9.97
C ASP A 87 12.49 -13.43 8.48
N LEU A 88 12.36 -12.17 8.04
CA LEU A 88 12.47 -11.78 6.64
C LEU A 88 13.35 -10.54 6.48
N TYR A 89 13.95 -10.41 5.31
CA TYR A 89 14.67 -9.20 4.94
C TYR A 89 13.66 -8.10 4.61
N CYS A 90 13.65 -7.04 5.41
CA CYS A 90 12.70 -5.93 5.29
C CYS A 90 13.43 -4.63 4.95
N THR A 91 13.05 -3.98 3.86
CA THR A 91 13.50 -2.63 3.51
C THR A 91 12.36 -1.65 3.76
N LEU A 92 12.55 -0.65 4.59
CA LEU A 92 11.60 0.44 4.77
C LEU A 92 11.53 1.23 3.46
N LEU A 93 10.30 1.36 2.91
CA LEU A 93 10.04 2.15 1.72
C LEU A 93 9.48 3.53 2.05
N TYR A 94 8.51 3.59 2.96
CA TYR A 94 7.79 4.81 3.28
C TYR A 94 7.12 4.74 4.65
N GLU A 95 7.13 5.85 5.40
CA GLU A 95 6.35 6.04 6.62
C GLU A 95 5.11 6.87 6.28
N ASP A 96 3.95 6.21 6.30
CA ASP A 96 2.72 6.80 5.81
C ASP A 96 1.99 7.63 6.87
N ARG A 97 1.13 8.52 6.40
CA ARG A 97 0.17 9.27 7.21
C ARG A 97 -1.14 9.38 6.45
N PHE A 98 -2.21 9.61 7.19
CA PHE A 98 -3.55 9.72 6.63
C PHE A 98 -4.05 11.15 6.70
N ILE A 99 -4.53 11.64 5.57
CA ILE A 99 -5.06 12.99 5.42
C ILE A 99 -6.50 12.95 4.89
N VAL A 100 -7.26 13.99 5.15
CA VAL A 100 -8.57 14.17 4.51
C VAL A 100 -8.34 14.64 3.08
N VAL A 101 -8.96 13.94 2.12
CA VAL A 101 -8.91 14.32 0.71
C VAL A 101 -10.30 14.44 0.13
N ALA A 102 -10.45 15.37 -0.80
CA ALA A 102 -11.71 15.69 -1.45
C ALA A 102 -11.49 16.26 -2.84
N SER A 103 -12.50 16.22 -3.71
CA SER A 103 -12.49 17.02 -4.93
C SER A 103 -12.42 18.51 -4.59
N PRO A 104 -11.58 19.31 -5.26
CA PRO A 104 -11.54 20.77 -5.08
C PRO A 104 -12.90 21.45 -5.31
N THR A 105 -13.77 20.84 -6.09
CA THR A 105 -15.12 21.35 -6.41
C THR A 105 -16.03 21.45 -5.17
N LEU A 106 -15.73 20.72 -4.10
CA LEU A 106 -16.47 20.79 -2.85
C LEU A 106 -16.18 22.06 -2.03
N GLY A 107 -15.11 22.80 -2.36
CA GLY A 107 -14.78 24.09 -1.76
C GLY A 107 -14.62 24.04 -0.23
N LEU A 108 -14.02 22.95 0.30
CA LEU A 108 -13.79 22.78 1.72
C LEU A 108 -12.55 23.61 2.14
N SER A 109 -12.64 24.30 3.27
CA SER A 109 -11.54 25.14 3.77
C SER A 109 -11.32 25.01 5.28
N ARG A 110 -12.33 24.57 6.03
CA ARG A 110 -12.29 24.42 7.47
C ARG A 110 -13.03 23.16 7.92
N PRO A 111 -12.69 22.58 9.09
CA PRO A 111 -13.28 21.34 9.59
C PRO A 111 -14.80 21.33 9.67
N GLU A 112 -15.43 22.49 9.94
CA GLU A 112 -16.88 22.64 10.03
C GLU A 112 -17.59 22.35 8.69
N ASP A 113 -16.89 22.54 7.57
CA ASP A 113 -17.42 22.28 6.23
C ASP A 113 -17.76 20.80 6.01
N LEU A 114 -17.17 19.88 6.81
CA LEU A 114 -17.47 18.45 6.76
C LEU A 114 -18.92 18.12 7.11
N GLN A 115 -19.63 19.01 7.81
CA GLN A 115 -21.04 18.79 8.14
C GLN A 115 -21.97 18.81 6.91
N ARG A 116 -21.53 19.37 5.80
CA ARG A 116 -22.33 19.53 4.56
C ARG A 116 -21.99 18.54 3.46
N VAL A 117 -21.06 17.63 3.72
CA VAL A 117 -20.58 16.65 2.73
C VAL A 117 -20.68 15.22 3.26
N THR A 118 -20.74 14.26 2.35
CA THR A 118 -20.78 12.84 2.72
C THR A 118 -19.38 12.38 3.17
N LEU A 119 -19.31 11.76 4.34
CA LEU A 119 -18.10 11.13 4.84
C LEU A 119 -17.99 9.71 4.29
N PHE A 120 -16.81 9.34 3.78
CA PHE A 120 -16.55 7.99 3.35
C PHE A 120 -15.75 7.24 4.41
N HIS A 121 -16.28 6.09 4.80
CA HIS A 121 -15.67 5.15 5.72
C HIS A 121 -15.00 4.03 4.93
N VAL A 122 -13.81 3.62 5.33
CA VAL A 122 -13.14 2.45 4.75
C VAL A 122 -13.09 1.37 5.82
N ALA A 123 -13.86 0.30 5.59
CA ALA A 123 -13.87 -0.88 6.43
C ALA A 123 -12.60 -1.70 6.27
N ASN A 124 -12.29 -2.53 7.27
CA ASN A 124 -11.22 -3.54 7.20
C ASN A 124 -9.80 -2.99 6.95
N ARG A 125 -9.54 -1.72 7.22
CA ARG A 125 -8.17 -1.24 7.28
C ARG A 125 -7.41 -2.01 8.36
N ARG A 126 -6.42 -2.78 7.95
CA ARG A 126 -5.48 -3.44 8.87
C ARG A 126 -4.44 -2.42 9.33
N VAL A 127 -4.85 -1.51 10.20
CA VAL A 127 -4.03 -0.46 10.76
C VAL A 127 -4.08 -0.55 12.29
N PRO A 128 -3.08 0.02 12.97
CA PRO A 128 -2.94 0.00 14.42
C PRO A 128 -4.15 0.56 15.19
N ALA A 129 -4.08 0.47 16.52
CA ALA A 129 -5.12 0.95 17.45
C ALA A 129 -5.53 2.42 17.23
N ASP A 130 -4.64 3.26 16.68
CA ASP A 130 -4.90 4.64 16.27
C ASP A 130 -5.37 4.76 14.82
N SER A 131 -6.16 3.81 14.36
CA SER A 131 -6.72 3.72 13.01
C SER A 131 -7.13 5.08 12.43
N PRO A 132 -6.89 5.36 11.15
CA PRO A 132 -7.33 6.58 10.45
C PRO A 132 -8.85 6.56 10.26
N SER A 133 -9.58 6.76 11.34
CA SER A 133 -11.04 6.82 11.39
C SER A 133 -11.54 8.26 11.55
N TRP A 134 -12.79 8.50 11.14
CA TRP A 134 -13.46 9.77 11.39
C TRP A 134 -13.63 10.06 12.88
N GLU A 135 -13.74 9.04 13.73
CA GLU A 135 -13.77 9.19 15.19
C GLU A 135 -12.46 9.77 15.71
N ASN A 136 -11.32 9.19 15.32
CA ASN A 136 -10.00 9.68 15.70
C ASN A 136 -9.70 11.06 15.14
N TRP A 137 -10.13 11.32 13.89
CA TRP A 137 -9.95 12.61 13.26
C TRP A 137 -10.79 13.69 13.98
N ARG A 138 -12.10 13.43 14.24
CA ARG A 138 -12.98 14.36 14.98
C ARG A 138 -12.43 14.66 16.37
N ARG A 139 -11.98 13.64 17.09
CA ARG A 139 -11.43 13.79 18.44
C ARG A 139 -10.22 14.73 18.48
N ARG A 140 -9.38 14.72 17.46
CA ARG A 140 -8.13 15.49 17.40
C ARG A 140 -8.28 16.86 16.74
N TYR A 141 -9.12 16.96 15.72
CA TYR A 141 -9.13 18.10 14.82
C TYR A 141 -10.51 18.61 14.42
N GLY A 142 -11.55 17.81 14.60
CA GLY A 142 -12.89 18.11 14.10
C GLY A 142 -13.78 18.78 15.12
N PRO A 143 -14.87 19.42 14.68
CA PRO A 143 -15.86 19.94 15.58
C PRO A 143 -16.58 18.79 16.31
N PRO A 144 -16.87 18.92 17.62
CA PRO A 144 -17.57 17.89 18.40
C PRO A 144 -18.93 17.49 17.81
N THR A 145 -19.56 18.42 17.10
CA THR A 145 -20.88 18.26 16.48
C THR A 145 -20.85 17.52 15.15
N LEU A 146 -19.67 17.14 14.62
CA LEU A 146 -19.56 16.40 13.36
C LEU A 146 -20.22 15.03 13.50
N ASN A 147 -21.25 14.78 12.69
CA ASN A 147 -21.87 13.46 12.61
C ASN A 147 -20.97 12.51 11.83
N ILE A 148 -20.35 11.55 12.52
CA ILE A 148 -19.44 10.57 11.93
C ILE A 148 -20.11 9.21 11.70
N ASP A 149 -21.36 9.03 12.12
CA ASP A 149 -22.07 7.76 11.99
C ASP A 149 -22.80 7.65 10.64
N ALA A 150 -22.98 8.79 9.96
CA ALA A 150 -23.58 8.86 8.64
C ALA A 150 -22.50 8.84 7.55
N GLY A 151 -22.89 8.37 6.36
CA GLY A 151 -22.00 8.36 5.19
C GLY A 151 -22.04 7.04 4.43
N LEU A 152 -21.05 6.83 3.58
CA LEU A 152 -20.90 5.59 2.78
C LEU A 152 -19.71 4.79 3.28
N THR A 153 -19.90 3.47 3.40
CA THR A 153 -18.82 2.56 3.78
C THR A 153 -18.32 1.76 2.58
N PHE A 154 -17.02 1.82 2.33
CA PHE A 154 -16.33 1.07 1.30
C PHE A 154 -15.47 -0.02 1.95
N SER A 155 -15.40 -1.18 1.32
CA SER A 155 -14.49 -2.28 1.73
C SER A 155 -13.04 -2.03 1.29
N ASP A 156 -12.83 -1.14 0.33
CA ASP A 156 -11.54 -0.85 -0.29
C ASP A 156 -11.34 0.67 -0.45
N GLU A 157 -10.17 1.17 -0.08
CA GLU A 157 -9.82 2.60 -0.14
C GLU A 157 -9.79 3.12 -1.58
N THR A 158 -9.47 2.26 -2.56
CA THR A 158 -9.50 2.62 -3.99
C THR A 158 -10.87 3.14 -4.40
N HIS A 159 -11.94 2.48 -3.98
CA HIS A 159 -13.30 2.90 -4.31
C HIS A 159 -13.70 4.19 -3.60
N ALA A 160 -13.28 4.36 -2.35
CA ALA A 160 -13.50 5.61 -1.62
C ALA A 160 -12.77 6.80 -2.26
N LEU A 161 -11.52 6.60 -2.72
CA LEU A 161 -10.77 7.60 -3.48
C LEU A 161 -11.45 7.94 -4.81
N GLN A 162 -11.96 6.96 -5.55
CA GLN A 162 -12.71 7.20 -6.79
C GLN A 162 -13.99 7.99 -6.56
N ALA A 163 -14.72 7.69 -5.47
CA ALA A 163 -15.90 8.46 -5.09
C ALA A 163 -15.54 9.91 -4.70
N ALA A 164 -14.40 10.13 -4.04
CA ALA A 164 -13.89 11.46 -3.73
C ALA A 164 -13.48 12.23 -5.00
N VAL A 165 -12.81 11.58 -5.95
CA VAL A 165 -12.49 12.13 -7.29
C VAL A 165 -13.76 12.57 -8.02
N ALA A 166 -14.82 11.79 -7.93
CA ALA A 166 -16.13 12.12 -8.50
C ALA A 166 -16.88 13.25 -7.76
N GLY A 167 -16.30 13.82 -6.71
CA GLY A 167 -16.89 14.92 -5.94
C GLY A 167 -18.08 14.51 -5.06
N GLN A 168 -18.27 13.21 -4.80
CA GLN A 168 -19.43 12.70 -4.04
C GLN A 168 -19.28 12.82 -2.54
N GLY A 169 -18.09 13.16 -2.04
CA GLY A 169 -17.80 13.30 -0.61
C GLY A 169 -16.30 13.33 -0.32
N VAL A 170 -15.94 13.01 0.90
CA VAL A 170 -14.60 13.10 1.44
C VAL A 170 -14.16 11.79 2.08
N VAL A 171 -12.86 11.49 2.02
CA VAL A 171 -12.27 10.32 2.64
C VAL A 171 -11.01 10.68 3.41
N ILE A 172 -10.75 9.98 4.51
CA ILE A 172 -9.43 9.95 5.13
C ILE A 172 -8.63 8.89 4.37
N ALA A 173 -7.59 9.27 3.66
CA ALA A 173 -6.81 8.39 2.79
C ALA A 173 -5.32 8.46 3.09
N SER A 174 -4.60 7.40 2.73
CA SER A 174 -3.14 7.38 2.70
C SER A 174 -2.62 8.53 1.85
N GLU A 175 -1.72 9.35 2.41
CA GLU A 175 -1.11 10.46 1.68
C GLU A 175 -0.27 9.94 0.51
N LEU A 176 0.43 8.82 0.71
CA LEU A 176 1.21 8.17 -0.34
C LEU A 176 0.32 7.77 -1.52
N LEU A 177 -0.83 7.15 -1.25
CA LEU A 177 -1.72 6.67 -2.29
C LEU A 177 -2.51 7.78 -2.98
N ALA A 178 -2.78 8.87 -2.27
CA ALA A 178 -3.45 10.05 -2.84
C ALA A 178 -2.49 11.01 -3.57
N ARG A 179 -1.18 10.84 -3.42
CA ARG A 179 -0.14 11.79 -3.85
C ARG A 179 -0.27 12.23 -5.30
N ASP A 180 -0.37 11.28 -6.23
CA ASP A 180 -0.43 11.59 -7.66
C ASP A 180 -1.73 12.36 -8.02
N LEU A 181 -2.83 12.07 -7.34
CA LEU A 181 -4.10 12.79 -7.51
C LEU A 181 -4.03 14.21 -6.93
N LEU A 182 -3.31 14.39 -5.82
CA LEU A 182 -3.06 15.71 -5.21
C LEU A 182 -2.15 16.56 -6.10
N GLN A 183 -1.05 16.00 -6.58
CA GLN A 183 -0.10 16.71 -7.46
C GLN A 183 -0.74 17.16 -8.77
N ARG A 184 -1.67 16.37 -9.29
CA ARG A 184 -2.43 16.68 -10.52
C ARG A 184 -3.63 17.60 -10.28
N GLY A 185 -3.89 17.99 -9.02
CA GLY A 185 -5.03 18.81 -8.64
C GLY A 185 -6.40 18.15 -8.82
N VAL A 186 -6.44 16.83 -9.02
CA VAL A 186 -7.69 16.03 -9.11
C VAL A 186 -8.35 15.95 -7.73
N LEU A 187 -7.54 15.75 -6.70
CA LEU A 187 -7.93 15.88 -5.31
C LEU A 187 -7.18 17.03 -4.65
N SER A 188 -7.72 17.51 -3.54
CA SER A 188 -7.08 18.44 -2.62
C SER A 188 -7.10 17.88 -1.20
N ALA A 189 -6.12 18.30 -0.39
CA ALA A 189 -6.12 18.11 1.05
C ALA A 189 -6.58 19.41 1.70
N PRO A 190 -7.87 19.56 2.03
CA PRO A 190 -8.44 20.83 2.48
C PRO A 190 -7.94 21.25 3.87
N PHE A 191 -7.34 20.31 4.61
CA PHE A 191 -6.82 20.55 5.96
C PHE A 191 -5.36 20.08 6.05
N SER A 192 -4.55 20.79 6.83
CA SER A 192 -3.14 20.43 7.08
C SER A 192 -2.96 19.29 8.10
N ASN A 193 -4.06 18.86 8.74
CA ASN A 193 -4.06 17.86 9.78
C ASN A 193 -3.88 16.45 9.19
N ALA A 194 -3.04 15.64 9.84
CA ALA A 194 -2.81 14.25 9.48
C ALA A 194 -2.92 13.32 10.68
N LEU A 195 -3.44 12.12 10.46
CA LEU A 195 -3.40 11.01 11.42
C LEU A 195 -2.17 10.13 11.12
N PRO A 196 -1.55 9.52 12.15
CA PRO A 196 -0.46 8.61 11.94
C PRO A 196 -0.88 7.40 11.12
N GLY A 197 0.02 6.91 10.28
CA GLY A 197 -0.10 5.66 9.54
C GLY A 197 0.93 4.64 10.00
N ALA A 198 0.96 3.49 9.33
CA ALA A 198 2.04 2.52 9.46
C ALA A 198 3.06 2.73 8.34
N ARG A 199 3.89 1.72 8.10
CA ARG A 199 5.01 1.79 7.16
C ARG A 199 4.83 0.81 6.02
N TYR A 200 5.26 1.21 4.83
CA TYR A 200 5.42 0.31 3.71
C TYR A 200 6.82 -0.30 3.74
N TYR A 201 6.89 -1.62 3.65
CA TYR A 201 8.13 -2.37 3.56
C TYR A 201 8.15 -3.23 2.29
N LEU A 202 9.29 -3.26 1.61
CA LEU A 202 9.61 -4.38 0.73
C LEU A 202 10.12 -5.51 1.59
N VAL A 203 9.51 -6.68 1.46
CA VAL A 203 9.80 -7.86 2.27
C VAL A 203 10.16 -9.02 1.34
N THR A 204 11.25 -9.72 1.65
CA THR A 204 11.72 -10.90 0.92
C THR A 204 12.49 -11.82 1.85
N THR A 205 12.90 -12.99 1.38
CA THR A 205 13.80 -13.86 2.16
C THR A 205 15.23 -13.35 2.10
N GLU A 206 16.05 -13.68 3.10
CA GLU A 206 17.48 -13.33 3.12
C GLU A 206 18.22 -13.81 1.85
N ALA A 207 17.90 -15.01 1.38
CA ALA A 207 18.50 -15.56 0.16
C ALA A 207 18.09 -14.78 -1.10
N ALA A 208 16.80 -14.44 -1.23
CA ALA A 208 16.30 -13.69 -2.37
C ALA A 208 16.77 -12.23 -2.37
N ALA A 209 17.03 -11.63 -1.19
CA ALA A 209 17.54 -10.27 -1.07
C ALA A 209 18.90 -10.03 -1.77
N GLN A 210 19.65 -11.10 -2.04
CA GLN A 210 20.94 -11.06 -2.75
C GLN A 210 20.80 -11.20 -4.27
N ARG A 211 19.61 -11.48 -4.78
CA ARG A 211 19.36 -11.61 -6.23
C ARG A 211 19.38 -10.23 -6.89
N ALA A 212 19.97 -10.15 -8.07
CA ALA A 212 20.12 -8.90 -8.82
C ALA A 212 18.77 -8.24 -9.17
N ASP A 213 17.75 -9.02 -9.50
CA ASP A 213 16.41 -8.54 -9.82
C ASP A 213 15.69 -7.95 -8.58
N ILE A 214 15.88 -8.55 -7.40
CA ILE A 214 15.37 -8.03 -6.12
C ILE A 214 16.12 -6.75 -5.71
N ILE A 215 17.44 -6.71 -5.89
CA ILE A 215 18.24 -5.51 -5.62
C ILE A 215 17.76 -4.36 -6.51
N ASN A 216 17.61 -4.60 -7.80
CA ASN A 216 17.12 -3.62 -8.77
C ASN A 216 15.72 -3.11 -8.40
N LEU A 217 14.79 -4.01 -8.05
CA LEU A 217 13.46 -3.62 -7.59
C LEU A 217 13.52 -2.76 -6.34
N ARG A 218 14.31 -3.16 -5.35
CA ARG A 218 14.47 -2.44 -4.07
C ARG A 218 15.00 -1.02 -4.29
N GLU A 219 16.10 -0.89 -5.03
CA GLU A 219 16.72 0.41 -5.30
C GLU A 219 15.79 1.32 -6.10
N TRP A 220 15.07 0.74 -7.07
CA TRP A 220 14.08 1.49 -7.83
C TRP A 220 12.92 1.97 -6.95
N LEU A 221 12.35 1.09 -6.09
CA LEU A 221 11.27 1.48 -5.17
C LEU A 221 11.70 2.59 -4.23
N VAL A 222 12.88 2.46 -3.60
CA VAL A 222 13.43 3.48 -2.69
C VAL A 222 13.64 4.80 -3.43
N GLY A 223 14.22 4.75 -4.63
CA GLY A 223 14.44 5.95 -5.46
C GLY A 223 13.14 6.63 -5.85
N GLN A 224 12.10 5.88 -6.24
CA GLN A 224 10.79 6.44 -6.59
C GLN A 224 10.07 7.05 -5.38
N MET A 225 10.24 6.47 -4.18
CA MET A 225 9.70 7.05 -2.94
C MET A 225 10.35 8.40 -2.62
N ALA A 226 11.68 8.49 -2.73
CA ALA A 226 12.44 9.70 -2.46
C ALA A 226 12.07 10.85 -3.42
N LEU A 227 11.87 10.55 -4.71
CA LEU A 227 11.48 11.56 -5.72
C LEU A 227 10.12 12.20 -5.41
N GLY A 228 9.22 11.46 -4.77
CA GLY A 228 7.90 11.96 -4.41
C GLY A 228 7.85 12.79 -3.13
N ASP A 229 8.82 12.65 -2.24
CA ASP A 229 8.73 13.21 -0.88
C ASP A 229 9.22 14.67 -0.77
N GLY A 230 9.99 15.16 -1.75
CA GLY A 230 10.64 16.49 -1.64
C GLY A 230 11.55 16.64 -0.41
N ARG A 231 11.72 15.56 0.36
CA ARG A 231 12.63 15.47 1.50
C ARG A 231 13.86 14.70 1.03
N HIS A 232 14.99 15.37 0.97
CA HIS A 232 16.27 14.68 0.86
C HIS A 232 16.40 13.67 2.01
N PRO A 233 16.89 12.43 1.75
CA PRO A 233 17.30 11.55 2.82
C PRO A 233 18.34 12.32 3.65
N ALA A 234 18.12 12.43 4.96
CA ALA A 234 19.14 12.92 5.87
C ALA A 234 20.34 11.97 5.74
N GLU A 235 21.48 12.53 5.36
CA GLU A 235 22.79 11.89 5.50
C GLU A 235 23.00 11.58 6.99
N GLU A 236 23.02 10.30 7.35
CA GLU A 236 23.66 9.78 8.55
C GLU A 236 24.81 8.87 8.16
#